data_06ecbe59adeabdb9aad7d3e80913233e
#
_entry.id   06ecbe59adeabdb9aad7d3e80913233e
#
_cell.length_a   1.000
_cell.length_b   1.000
_cell.length_c   1.000
_cell.angle_alpha   90.00
_cell.angle_beta   90.00
_cell.angle_gamma   90.00
#
_symmetry.space_group_name_H-M   'P 1'
#
loop_
_entity.id
_entity.type
_entity.pdbx_description
1 polymer ?
#
loop_
_entity_poly.entity_id
_entity_poly.type
_entity_poly.pdbx_seq_one_letter_code
_entity_poly.pdbx_strand_id
1 'polypeptide(L)'
;MTGEASPGYLPYPEVTQAVKKTMPGRPKIVMVGREPIDRSWSSYRYNYIHPTIEYLRKGHGARMGIRSQQPDEYYEPYLFSFEDMILAELDILEECFAPGGHGEKATAAKWFHKAWPKAEIERRSKERLPPLIDLDGVCYGGKVDSKILRRQWTKLQTLHPEKVIAPNNLFLTQAIIGRSLYVFPLEWWYFQFPKDDIYFVCTEELSDMSGESMNQVALHLGLPAHNFSSIVAEGAYNVGGHRGYDTATSWEEVAEEEKTEQVKPPIPLTEETRARLQAFVNPYNERLFELTGRRCDW
;
A
#
# COMPACT_ATOMS: atom_id res chain seq x y z
N MET A 1 23.50 -4.25 16.83
CA MET A 1 22.22 -4.57 16.21
C MET A 1 22.28 -4.14 14.75
N THR A 2 21.74 -4.88 13.82
CA THR A 2 21.63 -4.51 12.41
C THR A 2 20.18 -4.69 11.98
N GLY A 3 19.70 -3.85 11.08
CA GLY A 3 18.35 -3.90 10.56
C GLY A 3 18.32 -3.67 9.06
N GLU A 4 17.22 -4.04 8.44
CA GLU A 4 16.91 -3.78 7.04
C GLU A 4 15.50 -3.19 6.94
N ALA A 5 15.31 -2.24 6.04
CA ALA A 5 14.02 -1.67 5.72
C ALA A 5 13.71 -1.86 4.23
N SER A 6 12.59 -2.49 3.92
CA SER A 6 12.13 -2.66 2.55
C SER A 6 10.63 -2.46 2.44
N PRO A 7 10.16 -1.47 1.67
CA PRO A 7 8.73 -1.18 1.50
C PRO A 7 8.01 -2.28 0.71
N GLY A 8 8.74 -3.15 0.03
CA GLY A 8 8.19 -4.23 -0.76
C GLY A 8 7.90 -5.52 -0.01
N TYR A 9 8.32 -5.66 1.25
CA TYR A 9 8.22 -6.95 1.94
C TYR A 9 6.83 -7.28 2.45
N LEU A 10 6.10 -6.30 2.95
CA LEU A 10 4.80 -6.53 3.59
C LEU A 10 3.81 -7.30 2.71
N PRO A 11 3.58 -6.94 1.44
CA PRO A 11 2.49 -7.53 0.67
C PRO A 11 2.80 -8.92 0.08
N TYR A 12 4.00 -9.45 0.26
CA TYR A 12 4.40 -10.72 -0.36
C TYR A 12 4.53 -11.85 0.66
N PRO A 13 3.65 -12.86 0.61
CA PRO A 13 3.67 -13.99 1.56
C PRO A 13 4.99 -14.76 1.55
N GLU A 14 5.61 -14.92 0.39
CA GLU A 14 6.89 -15.61 0.24
C GLU A 14 8.03 -14.95 1.00
N VAL A 15 7.95 -13.63 1.20
CA VAL A 15 8.95 -12.89 1.98
C VAL A 15 8.93 -13.33 3.44
N THR A 16 7.76 -13.59 4.01
CA THR A 16 7.66 -14.06 5.40
C THR A 16 8.44 -15.35 5.61
N GLN A 17 8.35 -16.27 4.65
CA GLN A 17 9.10 -17.53 4.70
C GLN A 17 10.59 -17.33 4.46
N ALA A 18 10.96 -16.45 3.52
CA ALA A 18 12.36 -16.14 3.26
C ALA A 18 13.01 -15.55 4.51
N VAL A 19 12.38 -14.57 5.16
CA VAL A 19 12.85 -13.97 6.42
C VAL A 19 12.98 -15.04 7.49
N LYS A 20 11.97 -15.89 7.67
CA LYS A 20 12.02 -17.00 8.65
C LYS A 20 13.18 -17.95 8.43
N LYS A 21 13.56 -18.20 7.18
CA LYS A 21 14.65 -19.12 6.83
C LYS A 21 16.03 -18.48 6.95
N THR A 22 16.14 -17.20 6.68
CA THR A 22 17.43 -16.50 6.56
C THR A 22 17.86 -15.78 7.81
N MET A 23 16.90 -15.32 8.62
CA MET A 23 17.17 -14.61 9.86
C MET A 23 17.33 -15.57 11.02
N PRO A 24 18.51 -15.67 11.62
CA PRO A 24 18.70 -16.49 12.81
C PRO A 24 17.98 -15.87 14.02
N GLY A 25 17.31 -16.69 14.80
CA GLY A 25 16.65 -16.26 16.03
C GLY A 25 15.26 -15.66 15.81
N ARG A 26 14.92 -14.66 16.61
CA ARG A 26 13.62 -13.96 16.59
C ARG A 26 13.82 -12.50 16.18
N PRO A 27 13.69 -12.20 14.88
CA PRO A 27 13.79 -10.81 14.44
C PRO A 27 12.63 -10.00 15.00
N LYS A 28 12.89 -8.78 15.43
CA LYS A 28 11.85 -7.79 15.70
C LYS A 28 11.45 -7.13 14.40
N ILE A 29 10.16 -7.03 14.19
CA ILE A 29 9.56 -6.56 12.92
C ILE A 29 8.73 -5.32 13.22
N VAL A 30 8.96 -4.27 12.45
CA VAL A 30 8.17 -3.04 12.48
C VAL A 30 7.46 -2.93 11.15
N MET A 31 6.17 -2.73 11.18
CA MET A 31 5.34 -2.52 10.01
C MET A 31 4.64 -1.17 10.09
N VAL A 32 4.69 -0.41 9.02
CA VAL A 32 4.11 0.93 8.95
C VAL A 32 2.92 0.90 8.01
N GLY A 33 1.77 1.33 8.49
CA GLY A 33 0.55 1.51 7.71
C GLY A 33 0.18 2.99 7.62
N ARG A 34 -0.50 3.36 6.57
CA ARG A 34 -1.04 4.70 6.33
C ARG A 34 -2.52 4.59 6.02
N GLU A 35 -3.29 5.64 6.29
CA GLU A 35 -4.69 5.72 5.91
C GLU A 35 -4.87 5.24 4.45
N PRO A 36 -5.81 4.31 4.19
CA PRO A 36 -5.93 3.64 2.90
C PRO A 36 -6.15 4.55 1.69
N ILE A 37 -6.97 5.61 1.82
CA ILE A 37 -7.26 6.53 0.72
C ILE A 37 -6.04 7.41 0.43
N ASP A 38 -5.43 7.95 1.47
CA ASP A 38 -4.18 8.73 1.37
C ASP A 38 -3.04 7.92 0.78
N ARG A 39 -2.91 6.68 1.21
CA ARG A 39 -1.91 5.77 0.66
C ARG A 39 -2.19 5.48 -0.81
N SER A 40 -3.46 5.28 -1.17
CA SER A 40 -3.88 5.02 -2.55
C SER A 40 -3.60 6.22 -3.44
N TRP A 41 -3.88 7.43 -2.98
CA TRP A 41 -3.55 8.67 -3.69
C TRP A 41 -2.03 8.82 -3.91
N SER A 42 -1.24 8.62 -2.87
CA SER A 42 0.22 8.65 -2.96
C SER A 42 0.75 7.60 -3.96
N SER A 43 0.19 6.39 -3.90
CA SER A 43 0.56 5.30 -4.81
C SER A 43 0.20 5.61 -6.26
N TYR A 44 -0.95 6.20 -6.53
CA TYR A 44 -1.37 6.64 -7.86
C TYR A 44 -0.37 7.66 -8.43
N ARG A 45 -0.02 8.70 -7.68
CA ARG A 45 0.94 9.70 -8.13
C ARG A 45 2.31 9.09 -8.44
N TYR A 46 2.84 8.33 -7.50
CA TYR A 46 4.19 7.78 -7.59
C TYR A 46 4.33 6.66 -8.63
N ASN A 47 3.36 5.74 -8.68
CA ASN A 47 3.46 4.54 -9.51
C ASN A 47 2.80 4.68 -10.87
N TYR A 48 1.91 5.65 -11.07
CA TYR A 48 1.23 5.86 -12.35
C TYR A 48 1.57 7.21 -12.98
N ILE A 49 1.30 8.33 -12.32
CA ILE A 49 1.44 9.66 -12.92
C ILE A 49 2.88 9.92 -13.34
N HIS A 50 3.80 9.93 -12.41
CA HIS A 50 5.19 10.27 -12.70
C HIS A 50 5.83 9.34 -13.75
N PRO A 51 5.73 8.01 -13.66
CA PRO A 51 6.31 7.14 -14.69
C PRO A 51 5.65 7.29 -16.06
N THR A 52 4.35 7.58 -16.11
CA THR A 52 3.64 7.74 -17.40
C THR A 52 4.02 9.06 -18.05
N ILE A 53 4.08 10.15 -17.31
CA ILE A 53 4.55 11.44 -17.82
C ILE A 53 5.99 11.30 -18.35
N GLU A 54 6.88 10.68 -17.59
CA GLU A 54 8.26 10.46 -18.00
C GLU A 54 8.35 9.62 -19.29
N TYR A 55 7.53 8.58 -19.40
CA TYR A 55 7.42 7.77 -20.61
C TYR A 55 6.98 8.60 -21.82
N LEU A 56 5.94 9.42 -21.68
CA LEU A 56 5.45 10.31 -22.73
C LEU A 56 6.47 11.39 -23.10
N ARG A 57 7.13 11.97 -22.11
CA ARG A 57 8.18 12.99 -22.29
C ARG A 57 9.36 12.45 -23.11
N LYS A 58 9.67 11.18 -23.00
CA LYS A 58 10.69 10.49 -23.81
C LYS A 58 10.23 10.20 -25.25
N GLY A 59 9.03 10.60 -25.64
CA GLY A 59 8.52 10.48 -27.00
C GLY A 59 7.80 9.17 -27.33
N HIS A 60 7.55 8.33 -26.33
CA HIS A 60 6.84 7.06 -26.55
C HIS A 60 5.35 7.22 -26.94
N GLY A 61 4.80 8.42 -26.80
CA GLY A 61 3.44 8.75 -27.22
C GLY A 61 3.32 9.21 -28.68
N ALA A 62 4.40 9.25 -29.46
CA ALA A 62 4.43 9.82 -30.81
C ALA A 62 3.40 9.19 -31.78
N ARG A 63 3.17 7.87 -31.66
CA ARG A 63 2.15 7.16 -32.49
C ARG A 63 0.72 7.60 -32.21
N MET A 64 0.47 8.19 -31.04
CA MET A 64 -0.82 8.77 -30.64
C MET A 64 -0.87 10.28 -30.90
N GLY A 65 0.15 10.85 -31.55
CA GLY A 65 0.25 12.29 -31.80
C GLY A 65 0.66 13.12 -30.59
N ILE A 66 1.11 12.48 -29.48
CA ILE A 66 1.51 13.15 -28.27
C ILE A 66 2.95 13.66 -28.43
N ARG A 67 3.16 14.96 -28.22
CA ARG A 67 4.47 15.60 -28.34
C ARG A 67 5.35 15.25 -27.14
N SER A 68 6.63 15.03 -27.41
CA SER A 68 7.65 14.86 -26.36
C SER A 68 8.12 16.20 -25.78
N GLN A 69 8.84 16.14 -24.65
CA GLN A 69 9.48 17.31 -24.04
C GLN A 69 8.56 18.49 -23.74
N GLN A 70 7.29 18.20 -23.39
CA GLN A 70 6.33 19.19 -22.95
C GLN A 70 6.29 19.31 -21.41
N PRO A 71 5.74 20.42 -20.86
CA PRO A 71 5.41 20.53 -19.45
C PRO A 71 4.43 19.45 -19.00
N ASP A 72 4.38 19.12 -17.72
CA ASP A 72 3.59 18.02 -17.15
C ASP A 72 2.09 18.18 -17.44
N GLU A 73 1.59 19.40 -17.36
CA GLU A 73 0.18 19.75 -17.61
C GLU A 73 -0.28 19.38 -19.04
N TYR A 74 0.65 19.38 -20.00
CA TYR A 74 0.35 18.95 -21.36
C TYR A 74 -0.07 17.49 -21.43
N TYR A 75 0.41 16.66 -20.50
CA TYR A 75 0.15 15.22 -20.50
C TYR A 75 -1.11 14.82 -19.74
N GLU A 76 -1.66 15.70 -18.91
CA GLU A 76 -2.86 15.41 -18.09
C GLU A 76 -4.04 14.82 -18.91
N PRO A 77 -4.39 15.33 -20.10
CA PRO A 77 -5.48 14.77 -20.90
C PRO A 77 -5.26 13.31 -21.32
N TYR A 78 -4.04 12.83 -21.28
CA TYR A 78 -3.67 11.46 -21.66
C TYR A 78 -3.54 10.53 -20.46
N LEU A 79 -3.81 10.99 -19.26
CA LEU A 79 -3.71 10.22 -18.02
C LEU A 79 -5.10 9.81 -17.55
N PHE A 80 -5.21 8.62 -16.96
CA PHE A 80 -6.40 8.24 -16.23
C PHE A 80 -6.53 9.08 -14.98
N SER A 81 -7.74 9.49 -14.62
CA SER A 81 -7.99 10.13 -13.33
C SER A 81 -7.80 9.15 -12.18
N PHE A 82 -7.56 9.67 -10.99
CA PHE A 82 -7.50 8.84 -9.79
C PHE A 82 -8.82 8.11 -9.56
N GLU A 83 -9.94 8.81 -9.75
CA GLU A 83 -11.28 8.24 -9.58
C GLU A 83 -11.55 7.09 -10.54
N ASP A 84 -11.20 7.21 -11.84
CA ASP A 84 -11.36 6.12 -12.80
C ASP A 84 -10.61 4.86 -12.37
N MET A 85 -9.39 5.05 -11.86
CA MET A 85 -8.54 3.95 -11.42
C MET A 85 -9.06 3.32 -10.14
N ILE A 86 -9.52 4.12 -9.19
CA ILE A 86 -10.14 3.62 -7.95
C ILE A 86 -11.41 2.84 -8.26
N LEU A 87 -12.31 3.38 -9.06
CA LEU A 87 -13.56 2.71 -9.42
C LEU A 87 -13.31 1.38 -10.14
N ALA A 88 -12.38 1.36 -11.09
CA ALA A 88 -12.05 0.15 -11.82
C ALA A 88 -11.46 -0.95 -10.91
N GLU A 89 -10.63 -0.60 -9.92
CA GLU A 89 -10.10 -1.55 -8.96
C GLU A 89 -11.15 -1.98 -7.95
N LEU A 90 -11.94 -1.05 -7.44
CA LEU A 90 -12.96 -1.30 -6.43
C LEU A 90 -14.04 -2.26 -6.95
N ASP A 91 -14.54 -2.06 -8.18
CA ASP A 91 -15.49 -3.00 -8.80
C ASP A 91 -14.97 -4.45 -8.81
N ILE A 92 -13.68 -4.62 -9.08
CA ILE A 92 -13.06 -5.94 -9.14
C ILE A 92 -12.86 -6.50 -7.72
N LEU A 93 -12.45 -5.66 -6.77
CA LEU A 93 -12.25 -6.08 -5.39
C LEU A 93 -13.58 -6.46 -4.72
N GLU A 94 -14.62 -5.67 -4.92
CA GLU A 94 -15.95 -5.98 -4.40
C GLU A 94 -16.49 -7.31 -4.96
N GLU A 95 -16.36 -7.54 -6.27
CA GLU A 95 -16.71 -8.84 -6.88
C GLU A 95 -15.89 -9.98 -6.26
N CYS A 96 -14.64 -9.74 -6.01
CA CYS A 96 -13.72 -10.74 -5.50
C CYS A 96 -13.99 -11.12 -4.05
N PHE A 97 -14.32 -10.15 -3.22
CA PHE A 97 -14.58 -10.32 -1.79
C PHE A 97 -16.06 -10.52 -1.47
N ALA A 98 -16.94 -10.49 -2.47
CA ALA A 98 -18.35 -10.81 -2.28
C ALA A 98 -18.54 -12.25 -1.76
N PRO A 99 -19.58 -12.52 -0.96
CA PRO A 99 -19.95 -13.88 -0.57
C PRO A 99 -20.09 -14.80 -1.78
N GLY A 100 -19.40 -15.93 -1.77
CA GLY A 100 -19.31 -16.85 -2.92
C GLY A 100 -18.42 -16.37 -4.07
N GLY A 101 -17.76 -15.23 -3.91
CA GLY A 101 -16.84 -14.66 -4.89
C GLY A 101 -15.53 -15.44 -5.03
N HIS A 102 -14.68 -14.97 -5.94
CA HIS A 102 -13.39 -15.61 -6.20
C HIS A 102 -12.45 -15.59 -4.98
N GLY A 103 -12.53 -14.57 -4.11
CA GLY A 103 -11.74 -14.47 -2.90
C GLY A 103 -12.06 -15.59 -1.90
N GLU A 104 -13.32 -15.90 -1.72
CA GLU A 104 -13.76 -16.98 -0.85
C GLU A 104 -13.28 -18.36 -1.36
N LYS A 105 -13.22 -18.54 -2.68
CA LYS A 105 -12.74 -19.77 -3.33
C LYS A 105 -11.21 -19.82 -3.43
N ALA A 106 -10.54 -18.69 -3.52
CA ALA A 106 -9.09 -18.59 -3.63
C ALA A 106 -8.38 -18.83 -2.30
N THR A 107 -9.06 -18.64 -1.19
CA THR A 107 -8.51 -18.84 0.17
C THR A 107 -8.07 -20.27 0.47
N ALA A 108 -8.62 -21.24 -0.25
CA ALA A 108 -8.21 -22.63 -0.16
C ALA A 108 -7.12 -22.99 -1.17
N ALA A 109 -6.68 -22.04 -1.99
CA ALA A 109 -5.91 -22.35 -3.17
C ALA A 109 -4.45 -22.66 -2.88
N LYS A 110 -3.89 -23.34 -3.84
CA LYS A 110 -2.57 -23.94 -4.03
C LYS A 110 -1.40 -23.43 -3.19
N TRP A 111 -1.41 -22.17 -2.79
CA TRP A 111 -0.32 -21.56 -2.04
C TRP A 111 -0.37 -21.96 -0.56
N PHE A 112 -1.55 -21.92 0.05
CA PHE A 112 -1.78 -22.35 1.41
C PHE A 112 -1.36 -23.78 1.65
N HIS A 113 -1.75 -24.67 0.75
CA HIS A 113 -1.41 -26.09 0.87
C HIS A 113 0.10 -26.38 0.79
N LYS A 114 0.88 -25.48 0.16
CA LYS A 114 2.35 -25.61 0.13
C LYS A 114 3.05 -24.94 1.30
N ALA A 115 2.48 -23.89 1.85
CA ALA A 115 3.15 -23.01 2.81
C ALA A 115 2.72 -23.27 4.25
N TRP A 116 1.51 -23.83 4.44
CA TRP A 116 0.89 -23.92 5.75
C TRP A 116 0.78 -25.35 6.24
N PRO A 117 1.11 -25.62 7.54
CA PRO A 117 0.85 -26.91 8.12
C PRO A 117 -0.64 -27.24 8.06
N LYS A 118 -0.96 -28.44 7.61
CA LYS A 118 -2.34 -28.94 7.52
C LYS A 118 -3.11 -28.75 8.83
N ALA A 119 -2.42 -28.96 9.97
CA ALA A 119 -2.99 -28.77 11.30
C ALA A 119 -3.49 -27.35 11.55
N GLU A 120 -2.81 -26.32 11.04
CA GLU A 120 -3.24 -24.93 11.20
C GLU A 120 -4.47 -24.60 10.35
N ILE A 121 -4.53 -25.12 9.14
CA ILE A 121 -5.72 -24.98 8.28
C ILE A 121 -6.93 -25.62 8.97
N GLU A 122 -6.75 -26.80 9.54
CA GLU A 122 -7.79 -27.51 10.27
C GLU A 122 -8.20 -26.76 11.56
N ARG A 123 -7.23 -26.20 12.29
CA ARG A 123 -7.49 -25.38 13.48
C ARG A 123 -8.33 -24.16 13.12
N ARG A 124 -7.92 -23.39 12.11
CA ARG A 124 -8.65 -22.18 11.66
C ARG A 124 -10.08 -22.51 11.24
N SER A 125 -10.26 -23.63 10.54
CA SER A 125 -11.58 -24.10 10.15
C SER A 125 -12.46 -24.44 11.36
N LYS A 126 -11.89 -25.13 12.36
CA LYS A 126 -12.61 -25.48 13.61
C LYS A 126 -12.98 -24.24 14.44
N GLU A 127 -12.07 -23.28 14.53
CA GLU A 127 -12.24 -22.04 15.28
C GLU A 127 -13.08 -21.00 14.52
N ARG A 128 -13.54 -21.33 13.29
CA ARG A 128 -14.26 -20.41 12.40
C ARG A 128 -13.53 -19.09 12.16
N LEU A 129 -12.20 -19.14 12.21
CA LEU A 129 -11.38 -17.98 11.88
C LEU A 129 -11.53 -17.65 10.39
N PRO A 130 -11.47 -16.36 10.03
CA PRO A 130 -11.52 -15.99 8.64
C PRO A 130 -10.46 -16.74 7.85
N PRO A 131 -10.79 -17.23 6.65
CA PRO A 131 -9.80 -17.84 5.80
C PRO A 131 -8.72 -16.82 5.47
N LEU A 132 -7.48 -17.30 5.35
CA LEU A 132 -6.38 -16.47 4.86
C LEU A 132 -6.55 -16.30 3.37
N ILE A 133 -6.46 -15.10 2.88
CA ILE A 133 -6.64 -14.81 1.45
C ILE A 133 -5.34 -15.06 0.71
N ASP A 134 -5.44 -15.70 -0.44
CA ASP A 134 -4.36 -15.77 -1.41
C ASP A 134 -4.09 -14.37 -1.97
N LEU A 135 -3.08 -13.73 -1.41
CA LEU A 135 -2.68 -12.39 -1.85
C LEU A 135 -2.07 -12.38 -3.25
N ASP A 136 -1.79 -13.55 -3.80
CA ASP A 136 -0.95 -13.67 -4.98
C ASP A 136 -1.72 -13.86 -6.28
N GLY A 137 -2.99 -13.96 -6.26
CA GLY A 137 -3.43 -14.47 -7.50
C GLY A 137 -4.72 -13.97 -8.08
N VAL A 138 -5.75 -13.85 -7.34
CA VAL A 138 -7.07 -13.67 -7.95
C VAL A 138 -7.68 -12.33 -7.63
N CYS A 139 -7.55 -11.89 -6.40
CA CYS A 139 -8.21 -10.69 -5.90
C CYS A 139 -7.23 -9.60 -5.48
N TYR A 140 -6.01 -9.96 -5.15
CA TYR A 140 -4.99 -9.02 -4.71
C TYR A 140 -3.88 -8.92 -5.76
N GLY A 141 -3.72 -7.73 -6.33
CA GLY A 141 -2.77 -7.50 -7.41
C GLY A 141 -1.34 -7.32 -6.95
N GLY A 142 -0.75 -8.32 -6.33
CA GLY A 142 0.66 -8.29 -5.92
C GLY A 142 1.66 -8.53 -7.04
N LYS A 143 1.28 -9.25 -8.08
CA LYS A 143 2.17 -9.62 -9.21
C LYS A 143 1.71 -9.04 -10.54
N VAL A 144 2.67 -8.80 -11.43
CA VAL A 144 2.46 -8.33 -12.81
C VAL A 144 1.45 -9.18 -13.57
N ASP A 145 1.43 -10.47 -13.30
CA ASP A 145 0.54 -11.45 -13.94
C ASP A 145 -0.82 -11.61 -13.26
N SER A 146 -1.12 -10.81 -12.27
CA SER A 146 -2.39 -10.89 -11.58
C SER A 146 -3.55 -10.70 -12.55
N LYS A 147 -4.50 -11.63 -12.52
CA LYS A 147 -5.69 -11.59 -13.39
C LYS A 147 -6.54 -10.35 -13.10
N ILE A 148 -6.54 -9.88 -11.85
CA ILE A 148 -7.27 -8.68 -11.44
C ILE A 148 -6.70 -7.44 -12.10
N LEU A 149 -5.38 -7.27 -12.11
CA LEU A 149 -4.73 -6.13 -12.76
C LEU A 149 -4.98 -6.13 -14.27
N ARG A 150 -4.90 -7.29 -14.92
CA ARG A 150 -5.24 -7.40 -16.35
C ARG A 150 -6.68 -6.99 -16.62
N ARG A 151 -7.63 -7.43 -15.81
CA ARG A 151 -9.04 -7.04 -15.95
C ARG A 151 -9.22 -5.54 -15.75
N GLN A 152 -8.60 -4.97 -14.73
CA GLN A 152 -8.61 -3.54 -14.47
C GLN A 152 -8.09 -2.75 -15.67
N TRP A 153 -6.93 -3.12 -16.20
CA TRP A 153 -6.33 -2.46 -17.34
C TRP A 153 -7.18 -2.57 -18.60
N THR A 154 -7.69 -3.77 -18.89
CA THR A 154 -8.58 -3.99 -20.04
C THR A 154 -9.82 -3.12 -19.94
N LYS A 155 -10.42 -3.04 -18.74
CA LYS A 155 -11.59 -2.20 -18.50
C LYS A 155 -11.28 -0.72 -18.76
N LEU A 156 -10.22 -0.20 -18.14
CA LEU A 156 -9.81 1.20 -18.31
C LEU A 156 -9.50 1.55 -19.76
N GLN A 157 -8.70 0.74 -20.44
CA GLN A 157 -8.35 0.98 -21.86
C GLN A 157 -9.55 0.88 -22.81
N THR A 158 -10.53 0.04 -22.48
CA THR A 158 -11.76 -0.05 -23.28
C THR A 158 -12.62 1.20 -23.13
N LEU A 159 -12.69 1.75 -21.93
CA LEU A 159 -13.45 2.96 -21.64
C LEU A 159 -12.76 4.23 -22.15
N HIS A 160 -11.44 4.26 -22.14
CA HIS A 160 -10.60 5.43 -22.42
C HIS A 160 -9.42 5.06 -23.32
N PRO A 161 -9.67 4.76 -24.62
CA PRO A 161 -8.62 4.33 -25.55
C PRO A 161 -7.57 5.42 -25.83
N GLU A 162 -7.89 6.69 -25.56
CA GLU A 162 -6.99 7.84 -25.69
C GLU A 162 -5.99 7.95 -24.51
N LYS A 163 -6.22 7.24 -23.41
CA LYS A 163 -5.36 7.32 -22.23
C LYS A 163 -4.17 6.38 -22.35
N VAL A 164 -3.07 6.74 -21.68
CA VAL A 164 -1.79 6.04 -21.78
C VAL A 164 -1.46 5.30 -20.51
N ILE A 165 -0.94 4.10 -20.70
CA ILE A 165 -0.33 3.27 -19.67
C ILE A 165 1.08 2.95 -20.13
N ALA A 166 2.07 3.36 -19.34
CA ALA A 166 3.45 3.04 -19.63
C ALA A 166 3.71 1.54 -19.42
N PRO A 167 4.35 0.85 -20.38
CA PRO A 167 4.57 -0.60 -20.31
C PRO A 167 5.30 -1.09 -19.07
N ASN A 168 6.21 -0.27 -18.54
CA ASN A 168 6.99 -0.55 -17.33
C ASN A 168 6.45 0.17 -16.09
N ASN A 169 5.19 0.55 -16.12
CA ASN A 169 4.58 1.24 -15.01
C ASN A 169 4.45 0.29 -13.81
N LEU A 170 5.08 0.65 -12.69
CA LEU A 170 5.04 -0.12 -11.44
C LEU A 170 3.61 -0.28 -10.89
N PHE A 171 2.70 0.59 -11.29
CA PHE A 171 1.29 0.45 -10.99
C PHE A 171 0.73 -0.90 -11.45
N LEU A 172 1.19 -1.41 -12.59
CA LEU A 172 0.78 -2.73 -13.10
C LEU A 172 1.15 -3.89 -12.16
N THR A 173 2.11 -3.65 -11.27
CA THR A 173 2.58 -4.64 -10.30
C THR A 173 2.05 -4.39 -8.89
N GLN A 174 1.34 -3.28 -8.68
CA GLN A 174 0.92 -2.83 -7.37
C GLN A 174 -0.51 -2.32 -7.40
N ALA A 175 -1.43 -3.08 -6.81
CA ALA A 175 -2.78 -2.61 -6.60
C ALA A 175 -2.79 -1.32 -5.77
N ILE A 176 -3.62 -0.36 -6.15
CA ILE A 176 -3.75 0.90 -5.42
C ILE A 176 -4.48 0.64 -4.09
N ILE A 177 -5.71 0.15 -4.15
CA ILE A 177 -6.55 -0.13 -2.98
C ILE A 177 -6.09 -1.43 -2.30
N GLY A 178 -5.91 -2.48 -3.07
CA GLY A 178 -5.62 -3.81 -2.54
C GLY A 178 -4.42 -3.84 -1.60
N ARG A 179 -3.37 -3.07 -1.89
CA ARG A 179 -2.21 -2.97 -1.00
C ARG A 179 -2.45 -2.19 0.29
N SER A 180 -3.55 -1.49 0.40
CA SER A 180 -3.99 -0.82 1.62
C SER A 180 -4.79 -1.75 2.55
N LEU A 181 -5.11 -2.95 2.10
CA LEU A 181 -5.79 -3.97 2.91
C LEU A 181 -4.76 -4.71 3.79
N TYR A 182 -4.16 -3.99 4.73
CA TYR A 182 -3.02 -4.45 5.54
C TYR A 182 -3.30 -5.69 6.38
N VAL A 183 -4.55 -5.94 6.74
CA VAL A 183 -4.92 -7.10 7.55
C VAL A 183 -4.49 -8.42 6.90
N PHE A 184 -4.59 -8.54 5.59
CA PHE A 184 -4.24 -9.78 4.89
C PHE A 184 -2.75 -10.10 4.94
N PRO A 185 -1.85 -9.20 4.52
CA PRO A 185 -0.42 -9.47 4.66
C PRO A 185 -0.01 -9.64 6.13
N LEU A 186 -0.59 -8.89 7.06
CA LEU A 186 -0.26 -9.01 8.48
C LEU A 186 -0.62 -10.38 9.04
N GLU A 187 -1.73 -10.98 8.65
CA GLU A 187 -2.06 -12.35 9.05
C GLU A 187 -0.98 -13.36 8.63
N TRP A 188 -0.37 -13.19 7.46
CA TRP A 188 0.75 -14.01 7.02
C TRP A 188 1.99 -13.85 7.91
N TRP A 189 2.28 -12.64 8.32
CA TRP A 189 3.39 -12.36 9.20
C TRP A 189 3.14 -12.93 10.60
N TYR A 190 1.95 -12.73 11.18
CA TYR A 190 1.58 -13.32 12.48
C TYR A 190 1.52 -14.85 12.48
N PHE A 191 1.32 -15.45 11.32
CA PHE A 191 1.43 -16.89 11.20
C PHE A 191 2.88 -17.38 11.32
N GLN A 192 3.83 -16.65 10.77
CA GLN A 192 5.24 -17.03 10.75
C GLN A 192 6.00 -16.58 12.00
N PHE A 193 5.60 -15.48 12.62
CA PHE A 193 6.27 -14.84 13.71
C PHE A 193 5.31 -14.62 14.89
N PRO A 194 5.79 -14.75 16.15
CA PRO A 194 4.99 -14.43 17.33
C PRO A 194 4.48 -12.98 17.28
N LYS A 195 3.28 -12.77 17.80
CA LYS A 195 2.64 -11.44 17.80
C LYS A 195 3.52 -10.38 18.48
N ASP A 196 4.20 -10.73 19.55
CA ASP A 196 5.07 -9.84 20.31
C ASP A 196 6.35 -9.44 19.57
N ASP A 197 6.66 -10.08 18.44
CA ASP A 197 7.80 -9.73 17.60
C ASP A 197 7.43 -8.77 16.49
N ILE A 198 6.15 -8.47 16.32
CA ILE A 198 5.63 -7.59 15.27
C ILE A 198 4.97 -6.38 15.91
N TYR A 199 5.42 -5.19 15.54
CA TYR A 199 4.86 -3.91 15.96
C TYR A 199 4.31 -3.16 14.76
N PHE A 200 3.02 -2.84 14.80
CA PHE A 200 2.35 -2.06 13.75
C PHE A 200 2.31 -0.59 14.16
N VAL A 201 2.72 0.29 13.25
CA VAL A 201 2.78 1.74 13.46
C VAL A 201 1.89 2.42 12.43
N CYS A 202 1.08 3.36 12.88
CA CYS A 202 0.32 4.23 12.00
C CYS A 202 1.24 5.38 11.53
N THR A 203 1.28 5.66 10.24
CA THR A 203 2.16 6.74 9.71
C THR A 203 1.87 8.08 10.37
N GLU A 204 0.61 8.32 10.69
CA GLU A 204 0.13 9.56 11.31
C GLU A 204 0.74 9.77 12.71
N GLU A 205 1.07 8.70 13.41
CA GLU A 205 1.73 8.76 14.71
C GLU A 205 3.22 9.14 14.61
N LEU A 206 3.85 8.95 13.45
CA LEU A 206 5.28 9.24 13.27
C LEU A 206 5.57 10.74 13.14
N SER A 207 4.55 11.54 12.80
CA SER A 207 4.65 13.00 12.74
C SER A 207 4.45 13.68 14.10
N ASP A 208 4.23 12.90 15.17
CA ASP A 208 4.12 13.45 16.52
C ASP A 208 5.46 14.07 16.96
N MET A 209 5.44 15.38 17.16
CA MET A 209 6.61 16.18 17.53
C MET A 209 7.22 15.78 18.90
N SER A 210 6.49 15.01 19.71
CA SER A 210 7.03 14.49 20.97
C SER A 210 8.09 13.40 20.76
N GLY A 211 8.09 12.74 19.61
CA GLY A 211 8.93 11.59 19.32
C GLY A 211 8.54 10.32 20.09
N GLU A 212 7.38 10.31 20.76
CA GLU A 212 6.93 9.18 21.56
C GLU A 212 6.73 7.92 20.72
N SER A 213 6.12 8.03 19.53
CA SER A 213 5.92 6.90 18.63
C SER A 213 7.24 6.28 18.17
N MET A 214 8.25 7.10 17.92
CA MET A 214 9.61 6.62 17.61
C MET A 214 10.24 5.93 18.82
N ASN A 215 9.98 6.41 20.04
CA ASN A 215 10.47 5.80 21.26
C ASN A 215 9.82 4.43 21.50
N GLN A 216 8.54 4.28 21.23
CA GLN A 216 7.83 2.99 21.28
C GLN A 216 8.41 1.98 20.28
N VAL A 217 8.74 2.42 19.07
CA VAL A 217 9.44 1.59 18.07
C VAL A 217 10.81 1.15 18.59
N ALA A 218 11.59 2.07 19.16
CA ALA A 218 12.90 1.75 19.72
C ALA A 218 12.80 0.71 20.86
N LEU A 219 11.84 0.88 21.75
CA LEU A 219 11.58 -0.07 22.84
C LEU A 219 11.17 -1.45 22.31
N HIS A 220 10.31 -1.51 21.30
CA HIS A 220 9.97 -2.77 20.64
C HIS A 220 11.19 -3.48 20.05
N LEU A 221 12.12 -2.72 19.49
CA LEU A 221 13.39 -3.25 18.97
C LEU A 221 14.38 -3.65 20.07
N GLY A 222 14.03 -3.45 21.35
CA GLY A 222 14.91 -3.74 22.48
C GLY A 222 16.02 -2.70 22.67
N LEU A 223 15.83 -1.50 22.12
CA LEU A 223 16.72 -0.37 22.32
C LEU A 223 16.31 0.38 23.60
N PRO A 224 17.25 1.05 24.29
CA PRO A 224 16.90 1.91 25.41
C PRO A 224 16.03 3.08 24.96
N ALA A 225 15.23 3.61 25.87
CA ALA A 225 14.48 4.84 25.64
C ALA A 225 15.42 5.96 25.17
N HIS A 226 14.99 6.70 24.18
CA HIS A 226 15.75 7.80 23.60
C HIS A 226 14.82 9.00 23.35
N ASN A 227 15.36 10.19 23.48
CA ASN A 227 14.61 11.39 23.13
C ASN A 227 14.75 11.67 21.63
N PHE A 228 13.70 11.35 20.87
CA PHE A 228 13.66 11.58 19.44
C PHE A 228 13.15 12.96 19.05
N SER A 229 12.77 13.82 20.00
CA SER A 229 12.17 15.13 19.70
C SER A 229 13.05 16.01 18.82
N SER A 230 14.38 15.95 18.98
CA SER A 230 15.31 16.70 18.14
C SER A 230 15.33 16.21 16.70
N ILE A 231 15.22 14.90 16.50
CA ILE A 231 15.21 14.28 15.15
C ILE A 231 13.89 14.58 14.44
N VAL A 232 12.77 14.46 15.18
CA VAL A 232 11.46 14.81 14.63
C VAL A 232 11.37 16.30 14.31
N ALA A 233 12.00 17.16 15.13
CA ALA A 233 12.04 18.60 14.88
C ALA A 233 12.84 19.01 13.64
N GLU A 234 13.72 18.14 13.12
CA GLU A 234 14.47 18.41 11.87
C GLU A 234 13.55 18.46 10.64
N GLY A 235 12.38 17.83 10.68
CA GLY A 235 11.41 17.82 9.61
C GLY A 235 11.07 16.43 9.07
N ALA A 236 10.49 16.39 7.88
CA ALA A 236 10.10 15.17 7.20
C ALA A 236 11.07 14.81 6.06
N TYR A 237 11.33 13.52 5.90
CA TYR A 237 12.07 12.99 4.78
C TYR A 237 11.11 12.50 3.70
N ASN A 238 11.56 12.56 2.44
CA ASN A 238 10.82 12.04 1.30
C ASN A 238 9.44 12.68 1.09
N VAL A 239 9.35 13.97 1.39
CA VAL A 239 8.17 14.80 1.11
C VAL A 239 8.17 15.21 -0.36
N GLY A 240 7.01 15.54 -0.91
CA GLY A 240 6.77 15.75 -2.34
C GLY A 240 7.85 16.55 -3.05
N GLY A 241 8.37 16.04 -4.15
CA GLY A 241 9.44 16.66 -4.94
C GLY A 241 10.86 16.30 -4.52
N HIS A 242 11.11 15.90 -3.30
CA HIS A 242 12.42 15.47 -2.82
C HIS A 242 12.60 13.97 -3.04
N ARG A 243 13.54 13.60 -3.91
CA ARG A 243 13.96 12.21 -4.12
C ARG A 243 15.23 11.98 -3.32
N GLY A 244 15.13 11.25 -2.23
CA GLY A 244 16.27 10.80 -1.44
C GLY A 244 16.09 10.97 0.06
N TYR A 245 16.99 10.33 0.80
CA TYR A 245 17.04 10.39 2.26
C TYR A 245 18.10 11.37 2.78
N ASP A 246 18.70 12.14 1.88
CA ASP A 246 19.91 12.91 2.17
C ASP A 246 19.62 14.25 2.86
N THR A 247 18.41 14.76 2.75
CA THR A 247 17.99 16.02 3.40
C THR A 247 16.59 15.90 3.94
N ALA A 248 16.40 16.36 5.18
CA ALA A 248 15.07 16.57 5.72
C ALA A 248 14.50 17.89 5.18
N THR A 249 13.22 17.90 4.84
CA THR A 249 12.47 19.14 4.61
C THR A 249 12.00 19.65 5.97
N SER A 250 12.30 20.89 6.33
CA SER A 250 11.88 21.43 7.62
C SER A 250 10.35 21.46 7.72
N TRP A 251 9.81 21.36 8.94
CA TRP A 251 8.36 21.48 9.14
C TRP A 251 7.81 22.84 8.73
N GLU A 252 8.63 23.88 8.75
CA GLU A 252 8.28 25.21 8.26
C GLU A 252 8.10 25.18 6.75
N GLU A 253 9.01 24.54 6.01
CA GLU A 253 8.89 24.36 4.55
C GLU A 253 7.70 23.45 4.21
N VAL A 254 7.50 22.35 4.93
CA VAL A 254 6.33 21.47 4.78
C VAL A 254 5.04 22.27 5.04
N ALA A 255 5.01 23.08 6.10
CA ALA A 255 3.87 23.92 6.43
C ALA A 255 3.67 25.11 5.46
N GLU A 256 4.73 25.62 4.85
CA GLU A 256 4.65 26.62 3.79
C GLU A 256 4.20 26.02 2.47
N GLU A 257 4.70 24.84 2.12
CA GLU A 257 4.17 24.05 1.00
C GLU A 257 2.70 23.66 1.24
N GLU A 258 2.35 23.27 2.46
CA GLU A 258 0.95 23.02 2.86
C GLU A 258 0.12 24.30 2.92
N LYS A 259 0.71 25.49 3.14
CA LYS A 259 0.01 26.81 3.11
C LYS A 259 -0.06 27.38 1.69
N THR A 260 0.92 27.12 0.83
CA THR A 260 0.90 27.49 -0.59
C THR A 260 0.11 26.50 -1.42
N GLU A 261 0.10 25.26 -1.06
CA GLU A 261 -0.94 24.27 -1.37
C GLU A 261 -2.19 24.45 -0.50
N GLN A 262 -2.54 25.72 -0.14
CA GLN A 262 -3.62 26.06 0.77
C GLN A 262 -4.81 25.15 0.60
N VAL A 263 -4.95 24.15 1.50
CA VAL A 263 -5.69 22.94 1.31
C VAL A 263 -4.88 22.01 0.42
N LYS A 264 -4.21 20.95 0.96
CA LYS A 264 -3.95 19.73 0.16
C LYS A 264 -5.15 19.58 -0.75
N PRO A 265 -5.02 19.77 -2.10
CA PRO A 265 -6.22 19.74 -2.93
C PRO A 265 -6.94 18.46 -2.55
N PRO A 266 -8.23 18.53 -2.19
CA PRO A 266 -8.92 17.37 -1.65
C PRO A 266 -8.68 16.25 -2.64
N ILE A 267 -8.27 15.08 -2.14
CA ILE A 267 -8.03 13.92 -3.01
C ILE A 267 -9.19 13.87 -4.01
N PRO A 268 -8.91 13.92 -5.32
CA PRO A 268 -9.92 14.14 -6.34
C PRO A 268 -10.81 12.91 -6.52
N LEU A 269 -11.71 12.74 -5.57
CA LEU A 269 -12.77 11.74 -5.55
C LEU A 269 -14.09 12.46 -5.32
N THR A 270 -15.12 12.03 -6.04
CA THR A 270 -16.49 12.43 -5.70
C THR A 270 -16.86 11.90 -4.31
N GLU A 271 -17.79 12.56 -3.64
CA GLU A 271 -18.30 12.12 -2.33
C GLU A 271 -18.85 10.69 -2.40
N GLU A 272 -19.51 10.33 -3.50
CA GLU A 272 -20.03 8.99 -3.74
C GLU A 272 -18.90 7.94 -3.81
N THR A 273 -17.87 8.20 -4.61
CA THR A 273 -16.71 7.29 -4.73
C THR A 273 -15.95 7.19 -3.43
N ARG A 274 -15.77 8.30 -2.72
CA ARG A 274 -15.13 8.32 -1.41
C ARG A 274 -15.91 7.47 -0.40
N ALA A 275 -17.20 7.68 -0.30
CA ALA A 275 -18.06 6.92 0.61
C ALA A 275 -18.07 5.42 0.28
N ARG A 276 -18.12 5.06 -1.01
CA ARG A 276 -18.05 3.67 -1.46
C ARG A 276 -16.71 3.03 -1.08
N LEU A 277 -15.61 3.73 -1.30
CA LEU A 277 -14.26 3.26 -0.95
C LEU A 277 -14.10 3.08 0.55
N GLN A 278 -14.56 4.04 1.36
CA GLN A 278 -14.57 3.92 2.82
C GLN A 278 -15.40 2.73 3.29
N ALA A 279 -16.61 2.57 2.76
CA ALA A 279 -17.47 1.43 3.09
C ALA A 279 -16.79 0.09 2.77
N PHE A 280 -16.00 0.03 1.70
CA PHE A 280 -15.24 -1.16 1.34
C PHE A 280 -14.05 -1.41 2.26
N VAL A 281 -13.26 -0.39 2.61
CA VAL A 281 -12.01 -0.60 3.39
C VAL A 281 -12.25 -0.70 4.90
N ASN A 282 -13.26 -0.03 5.43
CA ASN A 282 -13.49 0.06 6.88
C ASN A 282 -13.59 -1.30 7.59
N PRO A 283 -14.30 -2.31 7.08
CA PRO A 283 -14.34 -3.63 7.73
C PRO A 283 -12.97 -4.28 7.86
N TYR A 284 -12.09 -4.04 6.90
CA TYR A 284 -10.72 -4.55 6.92
C TYR A 284 -9.81 -3.75 7.87
N ASN A 285 -10.04 -2.46 8.01
CA ASN A 285 -9.38 -1.62 9.00
C ASN A 285 -9.76 -2.05 10.42
N GLU A 286 -11.05 -2.24 10.71
CA GLU A 286 -11.49 -2.73 12.01
C GLU A 286 -10.85 -4.09 12.34
N ARG A 287 -10.86 -5.01 11.40
CA ARG A 287 -10.19 -6.32 11.57
C ARG A 287 -8.68 -6.18 11.78
N LEU A 288 -8.03 -5.23 11.13
CA LEU A 288 -6.62 -4.90 11.34
C LEU A 288 -6.38 -4.41 12.77
N PHE A 289 -7.23 -3.51 13.26
CA PHE A 289 -7.11 -2.97 14.61
C PHE A 289 -7.32 -4.05 15.69
N GLU A 290 -8.27 -4.93 15.50
CA GLU A 290 -8.46 -6.11 16.35
C GLU A 290 -7.23 -7.04 16.33
N LEU A 291 -6.70 -7.31 15.14
CA LEU A 291 -5.56 -8.19 14.94
C LEU A 291 -4.29 -7.64 15.61
N THR A 292 -4.02 -6.35 15.44
CA THR A 292 -2.83 -5.69 15.98
C THR A 292 -2.97 -5.29 17.44
N GLY A 293 -4.19 -5.04 17.90
CA GLY A 293 -4.48 -4.42 19.18
C GLY A 293 -4.16 -2.91 19.19
N ARG A 294 -3.98 -2.31 18.02
CA ARG A 294 -3.72 -0.87 17.83
C ARG A 294 -4.76 -0.29 16.89
N ARG A 295 -5.21 0.92 17.20
CA ARG A 295 -6.16 1.66 16.37
C ARG A 295 -5.48 2.89 15.81
N CYS A 296 -5.49 3.02 14.50
CA CYS A 296 -5.08 4.24 13.81
C CYS A 296 -6.30 5.18 13.68
N ASP A 297 -6.06 6.45 13.55
CA ASP A 297 -7.07 7.48 13.29
C ASP A 297 -7.34 7.56 11.77
N TRP A 298 -8.08 6.56 11.26
CA TRP A 298 -8.40 6.38 9.83
C TRP A 298 -9.89 6.43 9.54
#